data_2af06608dd62acc8cd959275ecac6da1
#
_entry.id   2af06608dd62acc8cd959275ecac6da1
#
_cell.length_a   1.000
_cell.length_b   1.000
_cell.length_c   1.000
_cell.angle_alpha   90.00
_cell.angle_beta   90.00
_cell.angle_gamma   90.00
#
_symmetry.space_group_name_H-M   'P 1'
#
loop_
_entity.id
_entity.type
_entity.pdbx_description
1 polymer ?
#
loop_
_entity_poly.entity_id
_entity_poly.type
_entity_poly.pdbx_seq_one_letter_code
_entity_poly.pdbx_strand_id
1 'polypeptide(L)'
;KTIEKLQKIRQFDFINLDLKEFEKVEKIFQNHKIDTVIHFAAFSQVSESVQKPMKYYMNNTVNTANIVRCASKYGVRKFIFSSTAATYGEPIFKSDSQQTITEEFETKPINPYGQSKLMSEHVIKDEAKVNSDFKYVIFRYFNVAGADINYKEGALFPRIGESHDPETHLIPLIVKTALKKRKAITIFGEDYDTPDGTCIRDYIHVDDLADAHISAIEYLEKNESDAFNCGYGHGYSVKEII
;
A
#
# COMPACT_ATOMS: atom_id res chain seq x y z
N LYS A 1 -17.45 11.99 -6.15
CA LYS A 1 -18.31 11.20 -5.20
C LYS A 1 -17.61 10.88 -3.88
N THR A 2 -16.39 10.25 -3.87
CA THR A 2 -15.69 9.87 -2.63
C THR A 2 -15.26 11.10 -1.84
N ILE A 3 -14.60 12.07 -2.47
CA ILE A 3 -14.15 13.33 -1.85
C ILE A 3 -15.35 14.08 -1.22
N GLU A 4 -16.43 14.25 -1.96
CA GLU A 4 -17.65 14.90 -1.45
C GLU A 4 -18.25 14.19 -0.22
N LYS A 5 -18.19 12.84 -0.20
CA LYS A 5 -18.63 12.06 0.97
C LYS A 5 -17.72 12.31 2.18
N LEU A 6 -16.42 12.30 1.97
CA LEU A 6 -15.42 12.54 3.02
C LEU A 6 -15.52 13.97 3.58
N GLN A 7 -15.69 14.98 2.71
CA GLN A 7 -15.86 16.38 3.12
C GLN A 7 -17.14 16.63 3.94
N LYS A 8 -18.17 15.77 3.80
CA LYS A 8 -19.36 15.80 4.67
C LYS A 8 -19.07 15.26 6.08
N ILE A 9 -18.07 14.40 6.22
CA ILE A 9 -17.65 13.83 7.52
C ILE A 9 -16.72 14.82 8.23
N ARG A 10 -15.71 15.33 7.50
CA ARG A 10 -14.74 16.29 8.00
C ARG A 10 -14.24 17.18 6.88
N GLN A 11 -14.15 18.48 7.16
CA GLN A 11 -13.58 19.46 6.24
C GLN A 11 -12.06 19.21 6.07
N PHE A 12 -11.60 19.21 4.84
CA PHE A 12 -10.19 19.17 4.46
C PHE A 12 -10.00 19.79 3.07
N ASP A 13 -8.81 20.25 2.78
CA ASP A 13 -8.45 20.78 1.48
C ASP A 13 -8.17 19.64 0.50
N PHE A 14 -8.71 19.73 -0.68
CA PHE A 14 -8.47 18.78 -1.76
C PHE A 14 -7.86 19.47 -2.98
N ILE A 15 -6.66 19.03 -3.35
CA ILE A 15 -5.94 19.52 -4.53
C ILE A 15 -5.85 18.39 -5.55
N ASN A 16 -6.51 18.53 -6.70
CA ASN A 16 -6.40 17.56 -7.78
C ASN A 16 -5.16 17.87 -8.64
N LEU A 17 -4.12 17.05 -8.49
CA LEU A 17 -2.82 17.25 -9.11
C LEU A 17 -2.17 15.91 -9.47
N ASP A 18 -1.51 15.85 -10.64
CA ASP A 18 -0.63 14.73 -11.00
C ASP A 18 0.77 14.97 -10.40
N LEU A 19 1.30 13.99 -9.68
CA LEU A 19 2.60 14.09 -8.99
C LEU A 19 3.80 14.28 -9.93
N LYS A 20 3.65 13.99 -11.23
CA LYS A 20 4.70 14.33 -12.23
C LYS A 20 4.81 15.82 -12.51
N GLU A 21 3.82 16.61 -12.13
CA GLU A 21 3.86 18.07 -12.25
C GLU A 21 4.66 18.69 -11.09
N PHE A 22 5.97 18.40 -11.04
CA PHE A 22 6.84 18.71 -9.91
C PHE A 22 6.71 20.14 -9.40
N GLU A 23 6.72 21.15 -10.26
CA GLU A 23 6.61 22.56 -9.86
C GLU A 23 5.29 22.87 -9.13
N LYS A 24 4.20 22.20 -9.50
CA LYS A 24 2.92 22.36 -8.82
C LYS A 24 2.91 21.64 -7.48
N VAL A 25 3.52 20.46 -7.43
CA VAL A 25 3.71 19.71 -6.16
C VAL A 25 4.55 20.57 -5.20
N GLU A 26 5.67 21.11 -5.65
CA GLU A 26 6.54 21.95 -4.82
C GLU A 26 5.83 23.17 -4.25
N LYS A 27 4.96 23.82 -5.04
CA LYS A 27 4.12 24.95 -4.58
C LYS A 27 3.19 24.58 -3.41
N ILE A 28 2.72 23.32 -3.33
CA ILE A 28 1.92 22.88 -2.19
C ILE A 28 2.75 22.92 -0.93
N PHE A 29 3.97 22.38 -0.96
CA PHE A 29 4.88 22.42 0.20
C PHE A 29 5.31 23.84 0.56
N GLN A 30 5.46 24.73 -0.42
CA GLN A 30 5.75 26.15 -0.18
C GLN A 30 4.62 26.88 0.54
N ASN A 31 3.37 26.59 0.17
CA ASN A 31 2.21 27.34 0.63
C ASN A 31 1.57 26.76 1.89
N HIS A 32 1.94 25.53 2.29
CA HIS A 32 1.36 24.85 3.44
C HIS A 32 2.46 24.36 4.38
N LYS A 33 2.27 24.58 5.68
CA LYS A 33 3.14 23.99 6.71
C LYS A 33 2.74 22.52 6.91
N ILE A 34 3.44 21.62 6.23
CA ILE A 34 3.20 20.18 6.30
C ILE A 34 4.18 19.57 7.30
N ASP A 35 3.67 18.88 8.33
CA ASP A 35 4.47 18.15 9.31
C ASP A 35 4.66 16.69 8.93
N THR A 36 3.62 16.10 8.35
CA THR A 36 3.58 14.67 8.03
C THR A 36 3.09 14.46 6.59
N VAL A 37 3.75 13.58 5.86
CA VAL A 37 3.31 13.10 4.56
C VAL A 37 2.95 11.62 4.66
N ILE A 38 1.75 11.24 4.22
CA ILE A 38 1.37 9.84 3.99
C ILE A 38 1.28 9.64 2.47
N HIS A 39 2.19 8.84 1.92
CA HIS A 39 2.33 8.66 0.47
C HIS A 39 1.76 7.34 -0.02
N PHE A 40 0.52 7.37 -0.50
CA PHE A 40 -0.18 6.22 -1.09
C PHE A 40 -0.06 6.14 -2.62
N ALA A 41 0.18 7.27 -3.28
CA ALA A 41 0.05 7.39 -4.72
C ALA A 41 1.05 6.50 -5.48
N ALA A 42 0.53 5.47 -6.15
CA ALA A 42 1.31 4.55 -6.96
C ALA A 42 0.42 3.78 -7.94
N PHE A 43 0.99 3.24 -9.02
CA PHE A 43 0.41 2.13 -9.76
C PHE A 43 0.74 0.81 -9.04
N SER A 44 -0.24 -0.11 -8.95
CA SER A 44 -0.14 -1.33 -8.13
C SER A 44 -0.36 -2.65 -8.88
N GLN A 45 -0.64 -2.62 -10.19
CA GLN A 45 -0.93 -3.81 -10.97
C GLN A 45 0.34 -4.52 -11.41
N VAL A 46 0.64 -5.69 -10.81
CA VAL A 46 1.84 -6.48 -11.10
C VAL A 46 1.93 -6.87 -12.58
N SER A 47 0.85 -7.40 -13.17
CA SER A 47 0.83 -7.84 -14.57
C SER A 47 1.08 -6.69 -15.55
N GLU A 48 0.52 -5.52 -15.31
CA GLU A 48 0.79 -4.33 -16.14
C GLU A 48 2.24 -3.87 -15.98
N SER A 49 2.82 -3.99 -14.78
CA SER A 49 4.20 -3.58 -14.53
C SER A 49 5.20 -4.34 -15.41
N VAL A 50 4.96 -5.64 -15.63
CA VAL A 50 5.81 -6.48 -16.51
C VAL A 50 5.71 -6.02 -17.96
N GLN A 51 4.51 -5.61 -18.40
CA GLN A 51 4.30 -5.14 -19.79
C GLN A 51 4.77 -3.69 -20.00
N LYS A 52 4.70 -2.85 -18.97
CA LYS A 52 5.01 -1.42 -19.03
C LYS A 52 5.92 -0.97 -17.90
N PRO A 53 7.15 -1.50 -17.76
CA PRO A 53 8.01 -1.26 -16.60
C PRO A 53 8.33 0.22 -16.41
N MET A 54 8.59 0.97 -17.46
CA MET A 54 8.90 2.39 -17.37
C MET A 54 7.77 3.24 -16.81
N LYS A 55 6.52 2.85 -17.07
CA LYS A 55 5.35 3.50 -16.46
C LYS A 55 5.42 3.42 -14.92
N TYR A 56 5.83 2.28 -14.38
CA TYR A 56 5.95 2.05 -12.94
C TYR A 56 7.15 2.77 -12.33
N TYR A 57 8.31 2.70 -12.96
CA TYR A 57 9.49 3.43 -12.45
C TYR A 57 9.27 4.94 -12.43
N MET A 58 8.73 5.51 -13.50
CA MET A 58 8.47 6.95 -13.58
C MET A 58 7.40 7.39 -12.59
N ASN A 59 6.31 6.63 -12.46
CA ASN A 59 5.21 7.00 -11.56
C ASN A 59 5.51 6.71 -10.08
N ASN A 60 6.04 5.53 -9.78
CA ASN A 60 6.22 5.11 -8.39
C ASN A 60 7.55 5.63 -7.82
N THR A 61 8.68 5.41 -8.51
CA THR A 61 9.99 5.78 -7.97
C THR A 61 10.31 7.25 -8.16
N VAL A 62 10.18 7.79 -9.38
CA VAL A 62 10.54 9.18 -9.65
C VAL A 62 9.61 10.14 -8.91
N ASN A 63 8.30 9.91 -8.91
CA ASN A 63 7.38 10.77 -8.16
C ASN A 63 7.61 10.67 -6.64
N THR A 64 7.92 9.48 -6.11
CA THR A 64 8.33 9.36 -4.69
C THR A 64 9.58 10.19 -4.40
N ALA A 65 10.61 10.11 -5.24
CA ALA A 65 11.82 10.93 -5.08
C ALA A 65 11.50 12.42 -5.10
N ASN A 66 10.61 12.88 -5.97
CA ASN A 66 10.16 14.27 -6.01
C ASN A 66 9.43 14.69 -4.73
N ILE A 67 8.55 13.84 -4.19
CA ILE A 67 7.85 14.12 -2.92
C ILE A 67 8.84 14.14 -1.74
N VAL A 68 9.76 13.18 -1.66
CA VAL A 68 10.80 13.13 -0.62
C VAL A 68 11.67 14.39 -0.68
N ARG A 69 12.11 14.80 -1.87
CA ARG A 69 12.87 16.05 -2.07
C ARG A 69 12.09 17.27 -1.57
N CYS A 70 10.81 17.38 -1.87
CA CYS A 70 9.98 18.47 -1.35
C CYS A 70 9.83 18.37 0.17
N ALA A 71 9.52 17.19 0.70
CA ALA A 71 9.34 16.94 2.12
C ALA A 71 10.60 17.38 2.92
N SER A 72 11.77 16.94 2.50
CA SER A 72 13.05 17.33 3.12
C SER A 72 13.30 18.83 3.02
N LYS A 73 13.18 19.40 1.82
CA LYS A 73 13.42 20.83 1.58
C LYS A 73 12.54 21.77 2.42
N TYR A 74 11.29 21.37 2.66
CA TYR A 74 10.29 22.20 3.36
C TYR A 74 10.03 21.74 4.81
N GLY A 75 10.92 20.93 5.39
CA GLY A 75 10.94 20.62 6.82
C GLY A 75 9.83 19.67 7.27
N VAL A 76 9.37 18.78 6.39
CA VAL A 76 8.51 17.66 6.79
C VAL A 76 9.31 16.70 7.66
N ARG A 77 8.79 16.40 8.85
CA ARG A 77 9.50 15.55 9.82
C ARG A 77 9.11 14.09 9.77
N LYS A 78 7.92 13.78 9.29
CA LYS A 78 7.38 12.41 9.28
C LYS A 78 6.93 12.02 7.88
N PHE A 79 7.43 10.88 7.41
CA PHE A 79 7.09 10.35 6.09
C PHE A 79 6.61 8.91 6.21
N ILE A 80 5.34 8.66 5.93
CA ILE A 80 4.77 7.32 5.97
C ILE A 80 4.55 6.84 4.55
N PHE A 81 5.16 5.72 4.19
CA PHE A 81 5.20 5.21 2.83
C PHE A 81 4.47 3.89 2.68
N SER A 82 3.54 3.85 1.75
CA SER A 82 2.86 2.66 1.28
C SER A 82 3.79 1.84 0.37
N SER A 83 4.52 0.88 0.95
CA SER A 83 5.29 -0.12 0.23
C SER A 83 4.46 -1.41 0.03
N THR A 84 5.09 -2.53 -0.23
CA THR A 84 4.43 -3.79 -0.59
C THR A 84 5.25 -5.00 -0.19
N ALA A 85 4.59 -6.10 0.17
CA ALA A 85 5.23 -7.41 0.34
C ALA A 85 5.87 -7.94 -0.96
N ALA A 86 5.48 -7.42 -2.13
CA ALA A 86 6.14 -7.76 -3.41
C ALA A 86 7.63 -7.37 -3.47
N THR A 87 8.12 -6.56 -2.52
CA THR A 87 9.55 -6.27 -2.36
C THR A 87 10.36 -7.50 -1.95
N TYR A 88 9.76 -8.48 -1.30
CA TYR A 88 10.42 -9.73 -0.90
C TYR A 88 10.61 -10.72 -2.07
N GLY A 89 9.78 -10.61 -3.11
CA GLY A 89 9.78 -11.53 -4.25
C GLY A 89 9.28 -12.92 -3.84
N GLU A 90 10.14 -13.93 -4.01
CA GLU A 90 9.92 -15.32 -3.59
C GLU A 90 10.80 -15.63 -2.38
N PRO A 91 10.32 -15.40 -1.16
CA PRO A 91 11.13 -15.58 0.04
C PRO A 91 11.43 -17.05 0.28
N ILE A 92 12.69 -17.34 0.64
CA ILE A 92 13.13 -18.69 1.00
C ILE A 92 13.04 -18.83 2.51
N PHE A 93 12.21 -19.74 2.99
CA PHE A 93 12.08 -20.04 4.41
C PHE A 93 13.26 -20.91 4.86
N LYS A 94 13.83 -20.58 6.03
CA LYS A 94 15.01 -21.27 6.59
C LYS A 94 14.68 -22.61 7.24
N SER A 95 13.41 -22.85 7.58
CA SER A 95 12.92 -24.08 8.18
C SER A 95 11.42 -24.25 7.94
N ASP A 96 10.93 -25.49 8.01
CA ASP A 96 9.49 -25.80 7.89
C ASP A 96 8.63 -25.18 9.00
N SER A 97 9.24 -24.79 10.11
CA SER A 97 8.56 -24.08 11.21
C SER A 97 8.38 -22.58 10.95
N GLN A 98 9.12 -22.00 10.00
CA GLN A 98 9.01 -20.58 9.63
C GLN A 98 7.99 -20.44 8.52
N GLN A 99 6.77 -20.03 8.87
CA GLN A 99 5.65 -19.91 7.93
C GLN A 99 5.26 -18.46 7.61
N THR A 100 5.95 -17.48 8.22
CA THR A 100 5.65 -16.06 8.05
C THR A 100 6.88 -15.28 7.57
N ILE A 101 6.65 -14.30 6.71
CA ILE A 101 7.67 -13.37 6.22
C ILE A 101 7.83 -12.27 7.26
N THR A 102 9.03 -12.13 7.82
CA THR A 102 9.39 -11.02 8.70
C THR A 102 10.14 -9.93 7.92
N GLU A 103 10.30 -8.75 8.52
CA GLU A 103 11.01 -7.61 7.93
C GLU A 103 12.49 -7.88 7.68
N GLU A 104 13.06 -8.90 8.35
CA GLU A 104 14.46 -9.36 8.19
C GLU A 104 14.70 -10.17 6.91
N PHE A 105 13.62 -10.58 6.21
CA PHE A 105 13.79 -11.28 4.94
C PHE A 105 14.44 -10.38 3.89
N GLU A 106 15.31 -10.97 3.09
CA GLU A 106 15.93 -10.30 1.96
C GLU A 106 14.86 -9.74 1.00
N THR A 107 15.04 -8.50 0.58
CA THR A 107 14.19 -7.89 -0.45
C THR A 107 14.76 -8.15 -1.83
N LYS A 108 14.06 -8.98 -2.61
CA LYS A 108 14.46 -9.40 -3.96
C LYS A 108 13.25 -9.47 -4.89
N PRO A 109 12.67 -8.33 -5.27
CA PRO A 109 11.45 -8.30 -6.07
C PRO A 109 11.64 -8.97 -7.43
N ILE A 110 10.61 -9.71 -7.87
CA ILE A 110 10.60 -10.46 -9.14
C ILE A 110 9.82 -9.76 -10.26
N ASN A 111 9.32 -8.56 -10.00
CA ASN A 111 8.58 -7.78 -11.00
C ASN A 111 8.84 -6.28 -10.85
N PRO A 112 8.60 -5.48 -11.92
CA PRO A 112 8.87 -4.04 -11.92
C PRO A 112 8.05 -3.25 -10.89
N TYR A 113 6.84 -3.69 -10.53
CA TYR A 113 6.07 -3.05 -9.45
C TYR A 113 6.82 -3.17 -8.11
N GLY A 114 7.14 -4.38 -7.67
CA GLY A 114 7.91 -4.61 -6.45
C GLY A 114 9.24 -3.88 -6.46
N GLN A 115 9.96 -3.93 -7.61
CA GLN A 115 11.22 -3.23 -7.79
C GLN A 115 11.07 -1.70 -7.66
N SER A 116 10.03 -1.11 -8.26
CA SER A 116 9.78 0.35 -8.16
C SER A 116 9.49 0.79 -6.73
N LYS A 117 8.78 -0.04 -5.96
CA LYS A 117 8.52 0.23 -4.53
C LYS A 117 9.78 0.08 -3.69
N LEU A 118 10.60 -0.95 -3.92
CA LEU A 118 11.87 -1.12 -3.21
C LEU A 118 12.84 0.04 -3.50
N MET A 119 12.94 0.48 -4.75
CA MET A 119 13.73 1.68 -5.10
C MET A 119 13.21 2.93 -4.37
N SER A 120 11.90 3.06 -4.20
CA SER A 120 11.32 4.15 -3.42
C SER A 120 11.68 4.05 -1.92
N GLU A 121 11.70 2.83 -1.34
CA GLU A 121 12.20 2.61 0.02
C GLU A 121 13.66 3.08 0.17
N HIS A 122 14.53 2.75 -0.81
CA HIS A 122 15.93 3.20 -0.79
C HIS A 122 16.04 4.73 -0.82
N VAL A 123 15.29 5.40 -1.69
CA VAL A 123 15.28 6.87 -1.75
C VAL A 123 14.90 7.48 -0.39
N ILE A 124 13.86 6.97 0.26
CA ILE A 124 13.41 7.46 1.57
C ILE A 124 14.48 7.21 2.64
N LYS A 125 15.04 6.00 2.67
CA LYS A 125 16.08 5.61 3.63
C LYS A 125 17.37 6.43 3.48
N ASP A 126 17.77 6.70 2.24
CA ASP A 126 18.98 7.47 1.96
C ASP A 126 18.80 8.95 2.35
N GLU A 127 17.61 9.52 2.12
CA GLU A 127 17.31 10.88 2.60
C GLU A 127 17.36 10.96 4.13
N ALA A 128 16.79 10.01 4.83
CA ALA A 128 16.81 9.99 6.30
C ALA A 128 18.22 9.83 6.90
N LYS A 129 19.19 9.25 6.17
CA LYS A 129 20.59 9.16 6.61
C LYS A 129 21.31 10.52 6.63
N VAL A 130 20.92 11.43 5.75
CA VAL A 130 21.55 12.74 5.61
C VAL A 130 20.76 13.87 6.28
N ASN A 131 19.47 13.65 6.53
CA ASN A 131 18.59 14.59 7.21
C ASN A 131 18.00 13.95 8.47
N SER A 132 18.61 14.21 9.62
CA SER A 132 18.21 13.62 10.92
C SER A 132 16.81 14.03 11.39
N ASP A 133 16.28 15.15 10.89
CA ASP A 133 14.92 15.59 11.23
C ASP A 133 13.84 14.90 10.42
N PHE A 134 14.22 14.24 9.32
CA PHE A 134 13.32 13.49 8.45
C PHE A 134 13.25 12.03 8.89
N LYS A 135 12.15 11.64 9.50
CA LYS A 135 11.88 10.26 9.94
C LYS A 135 10.82 9.60 9.05
N TYR A 136 10.89 8.28 8.92
CA TYR A 136 9.94 7.53 8.12
C TYR A 136 9.40 6.28 8.81
N VAL A 137 8.20 5.88 8.39
CA VAL A 137 7.68 4.51 8.52
C VAL A 137 7.39 4.00 7.11
N ILE A 138 7.93 2.83 6.79
CA ILE A 138 7.64 2.10 5.56
C ILE A 138 6.72 0.94 5.90
N PHE A 139 5.52 0.92 5.32
CA PHE A 139 4.61 -0.21 5.47
C PHE A 139 4.63 -1.11 4.23
N ARG A 140 5.05 -2.36 4.38
CA ARG A 140 4.98 -3.40 3.34
C ARG A 140 3.65 -4.13 3.45
N TYR A 141 2.68 -3.69 2.65
CA TYR A 141 1.34 -4.27 2.65
C TYR A 141 1.35 -5.65 2.03
N PHE A 142 0.62 -6.57 2.68
CA PHE A 142 0.10 -7.77 2.06
C PHE A 142 -1.21 -7.42 1.32
N ASN A 143 -2.20 -8.30 1.27
CA ASN A 143 -3.41 -8.02 0.50
C ASN A 143 -4.41 -7.23 1.35
N VAL A 144 -4.64 -5.98 0.99
CA VAL A 144 -5.65 -5.16 1.67
C VAL A 144 -7.05 -5.57 1.22
N ALA A 145 -7.95 -5.74 2.16
CA ALA A 145 -9.34 -6.14 1.90
C ALA A 145 -10.30 -5.41 2.84
N GLY A 146 -11.59 -5.54 2.55
CA GLY A 146 -12.63 -4.96 3.40
C GLY A 146 -13.12 -3.60 2.94
N ALA A 147 -13.96 -3.00 3.76
CA ALA A 147 -14.52 -1.68 3.54
C ALA A 147 -14.65 -0.95 4.88
N ASP A 148 -14.52 0.37 4.85
CA ASP A 148 -14.79 1.22 6.02
C ASP A 148 -16.26 1.06 6.45
N ILE A 149 -16.47 0.58 7.68
CA ILE A 149 -17.77 0.18 8.19
C ILE A 149 -18.18 1.12 9.34
N ASN A 150 -19.38 1.66 9.24
CA ASN A 150 -20.00 2.36 10.36
C ASN A 150 -21.14 1.51 10.94
N TYR A 151 -21.12 1.31 12.25
CA TYR A 151 -22.21 0.63 12.96
C TYR A 151 -23.25 1.65 13.40
N LYS A 152 -24.46 1.55 12.84
CA LYS A 152 -25.61 2.37 13.24
C LYS A 152 -26.82 1.48 13.43
N GLU A 153 -27.56 1.69 14.53
CA GLU A 153 -28.88 1.10 14.78
C GLU A 153 -28.91 -0.43 14.65
N GLY A 154 -27.83 -1.11 15.08
CA GLY A 154 -27.75 -2.58 15.01
C GLY A 154 -27.39 -3.15 13.64
N ALA A 155 -27.04 -2.31 12.66
CA ALA A 155 -26.63 -2.76 11.33
C ALA A 155 -25.28 -2.15 10.90
N LEU A 156 -24.52 -2.91 10.11
CA LEU A 156 -23.25 -2.49 9.50
C LEU A 156 -23.54 -1.77 8.16
N PHE A 157 -23.12 -0.53 8.05
CA PHE A 157 -23.22 0.25 6.82
C PHE A 157 -21.83 0.63 6.31
N PRO A 158 -21.43 0.16 5.11
CA PRO A 158 -20.17 0.58 4.51
C PRO A 158 -20.26 2.06 4.11
N ARG A 159 -19.32 2.86 4.61
CA ARG A 159 -19.18 4.28 4.24
C ARG A 159 -18.43 4.41 2.91
N ILE A 160 -17.28 3.75 2.83
CA ILE A 160 -16.37 3.76 1.69
C ILE A 160 -15.85 2.34 1.50
N GLY A 161 -15.73 1.91 0.27
CA GLY A 161 -15.14 0.63 -0.11
C GLY A 161 -14.28 0.76 -1.35
N GLU A 162 -13.60 -0.31 -1.68
CA GLU A 162 -12.78 -0.45 -2.87
C GLU A 162 -13.65 -0.27 -4.13
N SER A 163 -13.11 0.46 -5.12
CA SER A 163 -13.80 0.72 -6.39
C SER A 163 -12.78 0.89 -7.51
N HIS A 164 -12.35 -0.21 -8.10
CA HIS A 164 -11.47 -0.21 -9.26
C HIS A 164 -12.24 -0.46 -10.56
N ASP A 165 -11.76 0.14 -11.65
CA ASP A 165 -12.28 -0.10 -13.00
C ASP A 165 -11.10 -0.16 -14.01
N PRO A 166 -10.76 -1.34 -14.54
CA PRO A 166 -11.37 -2.65 -14.24
C PRO A 166 -11.01 -3.17 -12.84
N GLU A 167 -11.93 -3.92 -12.23
CA GLU A 167 -11.67 -4.63 -10.98
C GLU A 167 -10.89 -5.93 -11.24
N THR A 168 -9.81 -6.13 -10.49
CA THR A 168 -8.90 -7.26 -10.65
C THR A 168 -8.61 -8.03 -9.35
N HIS A 169 -9.06 -7.49 -8.20
CA HIS A 169 -8.78 -8.09 -6.90
C HIS A 169 -9.74 -9.24 -6.58
N LEU A 170 -9.22 -10.28 -5.95
CA LEU A 170 -9.93 -11.55 -5.73
C LEU A 170 -11.25 -11.33 -4.96
N ILE A 171 -11.21 -10.74 -3.78
CA ILE A 171 -12.38 -10.60 -2.90
C ILE A 171 -13.50 -9.79 -3.57
N PRO A 172 -13.27 -8.61 -4.18
CA PRO A 172 -14.30 -7.90 -4.93
C PRO A 172 -14.87 -8.69 -6.11
N LEU A 173 -14.06 -9.51 -6.79
CA LEU A 173 -14.52 -10.37 -7.88
C LEU A 173 -15.41 -11.50 -7.37
N ILE A 174 -15.08 -12.10 -6.24
CA ILE A 174 -15.92 -13.13 -5.56
C ILE A 174 -17.27 -12.50 -5.19
N VAL A 175 -17.25 -11.34 -4.53
CA VAL A 175 -18.48 -10.61 -4.14
C VAL A 175 -19.34 -10.28 -5.37
N LYS A 176 -18.74 -9.81 -6.46
CA LYS A 176 -19.48 -9.55 -7.73
C LYS A 176 -20.08 -10.83 -8.29
N THR A 177 -19.40 -11.96 -8.16
CA THR A 177 -19.91 -13.27 -8.62
C THR A 177 -21.07 -13.75 -7.74
N ALA A 178 -20.93 -13.70 -6.43
CA ALA A 178 -21.98 -14.04 -5.47
C ALA A 178 -23.24 -13.19 -5.67
N LEU A 179 -23.08 -11.90 -5.98
CA LEU A 179 -24.16 -10.96 -6.29
C LEU A 179 -24.70 -11.11 -7.73
N LYS A 180 -24.28 -12.13 -8.49
CA LYS A 180 -24.67 -12.36 -9.91
C LYS A 180 -24.34 -11.21 -10.85
N LYS A 181 -23.45 -10.31 -10.48
CA LYS A 181 -22.91 -9.22 -11.33
C LYS A 181 -21.79 -9.68 -12.26
N ARG A 182 -21.28 -10.90 -12.02
CA ARG A 182 -20.30 -11.62 -12.83
C ARG A 182 -20.73 -13.08 -12.94
N LYS A 183 -20.47 -13.72 -14.09
CA LYS A 183 -20.92 -15.11 -14.35
C LYS A 183 -20.18 -16.16 -13.53
N ALA A 184 -18.86 -15.98 -13.39
CA ALA A 184 -17.99 -16.95 -12.70
C ALA A 184 -16.71 -16.27 -12.21
N ILE A 185 -16.07 -16.84 -11.20
CA ILE A 185 -14.69 -16.56 -10.81
C ILE A 185 -13.75 -17.49 -11.59
N THR A 186 -12.57 -17.00 -11.94
CA THR A 186 -11.53 -17.80 -12.59
C THR A 186 -10.36 -17.96 -11.63
N ILE A 187 -9.97 -19.19 -11.36
CA ILE A 187 -8.76 -19.52 -10.61
C ILE A 187 -7.59 -19.58 -11.60
N PHE A 188 -6.55 -18.79 -11.33
CA PHE A 188 -5.35 -18.70 -12.16
C PHE A 188 -4.24 -19.56 -11.56
N GLY A 189 -4.11 -20.82 -12.06
CA GLY A 189 -3.14 -21.80 -11.60
C GLY A 189 -3.64 -22.65 -10.44
N GLU A 190 -3.39 -23.96 -10.55
CA GLU A 190 -3.69 -24.97 -9.54
C GLU A 190 -2.49 -25.91 -9.34
N ASP A 191 -1.28 -25.42 -9.70
CA ASP A 191 -0.02 -26.15 -9.71
C ASP A 191 1.04 -25.51 -8.78
N TYR A 192 0.59 -24.65 -7.86
CA TYR A 192 1.45 -24.11 -6.80
C TYR A 192 1.75 -25.21 -5.76
N ASP A 193 2.95 -25.15 -5.18
CA ASP A 193 3.36 -26.02 -4.06
C ASP A 193 2.67 -25.58 -2.77
N THR A 194 1.37 -25.86 -2.67
CA THR A 194 0.46 -25.52 -1.58
C THR A 194 -0.54 -26.67 -1.37
N PRO A 195 -1.19 -26.79 -0.20
CA PRO A 195 -2.08 -27.91 0.10
C PRO A 195 -3.21 -28.13 -0.92
N ASP A 196 -3.71 -27.09 -1.57
CA ASP A 196 -4.82 -27.17 -2.53
C ASP A 196 -4.41 -26.77 -3.96
N GLY A 197 -3.13 -26.52 -4.19
CA GLY A 197 -2.55 -26.15 -5.48
C GLY A 197 -2.75 -24.68 -5.85
N THR A 198 -3.47 -23.88 -5.05
CA THR A 198 -3.66 -22.45 -5.32
C THR A 198 -2.76 -21.57 -4.46
N CYS A 199 -2.47 -20.35 -4.91
CA CYS A 199 -1.57 -19.47 -4.17
C CYS A 199 -2.18 -19.03 -2.83
N ILE A 200 -1.31 -18.93 -1.80
CA ILE A 200 -1.66 -18.46 -0.46
C ILE A 200 -1.33 -16.98 -0.34
N ARG A 201 -2.21 -16.20 0.29
CA ARG A 201 -2.03 -14.78 0.54
C ARG A 201 -2.50 -14.42 1.94
N ASP A 202 -1.73 -13.56 2.61
CA ASP A 202 -2.15 -12.90 3.84
C ASP A 202 -3.03 -11.68 3.47
N TYR A 203 -4.06 -11.44 4.26
CA TYR A 203 -4.99 -10.32 4.09
C TYR A 203 -5.00 -9.46 5.35
N ILE A 204 -5.15 -8.14 5.16
CA ILE A 204 -5.33 -7.19 6.25
C ILE A 204 -6.59 -6.35 5.99
N HIS A 205 -7.39 -6.10 7.02
CA HIS A 205 -8.56 -5.24 6.87
C HIS A 205 -8.14 -3.78 6.68
N VAL A 206 -8.86 -3.06 5.83
CA VAL A 206 -8.53 -1.66 5.50
C VAL A 206 -8.59 -0.73 6.71
N ASP A 207 -9.48 -1.00 7.69
CA ASP A 207 -9.58 -0.19 8.91
C ASP A 207 -8.35 -0.40 9.80
N ASP A 208 -7.87 -1.65 9.98
CA ASP A 208 -6.65 -1.94 10.74
C ASP A 208 -5.41 -1.32 10.07
N LEU A 209 -5.39 -1.34 8.75
CA LEU A 209 -4.33 -0.66 8.01
C LEU A 209 -4.39 0.86 8.18
N ALA A 210 -5.58 1.46 8.20
CA ALA A 210 -5.74 2.89 8.46
C ALA A 210 -5.28 3.24 9.88
N ASP A 211 -5.63 2.43 10.88
CA ASP A 211 -5.20 2.60 12.27
C ASP A 211 -3.67 2.45 12.41
N ALA A 212 -3.04 1.54 11.66
CA ALA A 212 -1.59 1.43 11.59
C ALA A 212 -0.94 2.74 11.11
N HIS A 213 -1.53 3.43 10.11
CA HIS A 213 -1.02 4.72 9.63
C HIS A 213 -1.13 5.83 10.68
N ILE A 214 -2.23 5.87 11.44
CA ILE A 214 -2.37 6.82 12.55
C ILE A 214 -1.33 6.51 13.63
N SER A 215 -1.20 5.25 14.01
CA SER A 215 -0.21 4.79 14.99
C SER A 215 1.23 5.10 14.56
N ALA A 216 1.55 5.03 13.25
CA ALA A 216 2.86 5.40 12.72
C ALA A 216 3.21 6.89 12.96
N ILE A 217 2.23 7.79 12.92
CA ILE A 217 2.46 9.22 13.23
C ILE A 217 2.90 9.38 14.69
N GLU A 218 2.24 8.68 15.61
CA GLU A 218 2.56 8.69 17.04
C GLU A 218 3.87 7.96 17.34
N TYR A 219 4.13 6.85 16.63
CA TYR A 219 5.37 6.08 16.74
C TYR A 219 6.60 6.95 16.47
N LEU A 220 6.57 7.74 15.40
CA LEU A 220 7.67 8.61 14.99
C LEU A 220 7.94 9.80 15.93
N GLU A 221 7.05 10.08 16.88
CA GLU A 221 7.33 11.08 17.94
C GLU A 221 8.37 10.56 18.95
N LYS A 222 8.44 9.26 19.15
CA LYS A 222 9.23 8.64 20.24
C LYS A 222 10.29 7.68 19.77
N ASN A 223 10.22 7.24 18.50
CA ASN A 223 11.05 6.18 17.96
C ASN A 223 11.79 6.65 16.71
N GLU A 224 12.74 5.84 16.30
CA GLU A 224 13.49 5.99 15.05
C GLU A 224 12.68 5.44 13.86
N SER A 225 13.17 5.74 12.66
CA SER A 225 12.60 5.26 11.40
C SER A 225 12.68 3.74 11.28
N ASP A 226 11.63 3.12 10.77
CA ASP A 226 11.59 1.67 10.57
C ASP A 226 10.67 1.25 9.41
N ALA A 227 10.70 -0.06 9.09
CA ALA A 227 9.81 -0.69 8.14
C ALA A 227 9.02 -1.81 8.83
N PHE A 228 7.73 -1.92 8.52
CA PHE A 228 6.83 -2.89 9.12
C PHE A 228 6.00 -3.61 8.06
N ASN A 229 5.79 -4.90 8.26
CA ASN A 229 4.85 -5.69 7.51
C ASN A 229 3.41 -5.40 7.96
N CYS A 230 2.49 -5.27 7.01
CA CYS A 230 1.08 -5.10 7.28
C CYS A 230 0.29 -6.30 6.76
N GLY A 231 0.11 -7.28 7.61
CA GLY A 231 -0.64 -8.53 7.45
C GLY A 231 -0.95 -9.12 8.82
N TYR A 232 -1.79 -10.16 8.87
CA TYR A 232 -2.12 -10.83 10.13
C TYR A 232 -1.19 -12.00 10.46
N GLY A 233 -0.21 -12.31 9.58
CA GLY A 233 0.68 -13.45 9.75
C GLY A 233 0.01 -14.80 9.51
N HIS A 234 -1.16 -14.80 8.87
CA HIS A 234 -1.91 -15.97 8.45
C HIS A 234 -2.33 -15.86 7.01
N GLY A 235 -2.01 -16.88 6.21
CA GLY A 235 -2.35 -16.91 4.79
C GLY A 235 -3.58 -17.76 4.51
N TYR A 236 -4.34 -17.36 3.50
CA TYR A 236 -5.48 -18.11 2.95
C TYR A 236 -5.20 -18.43 1.49
N SER A 237 -5.53 -19.65 1.08
CA SER A 237 -5.49 -20.04 -0.31
C SER A 237 -6.63 -19.39 -1.11
N VAL A 238 -6.51 -19.35 -2.44
CA VAL A 238 -7.61 -18.84 -3.28
C VAL A 238 -8.89 -19.65 -3.10
N LYS A 239 -8.77 -20.99 -2.96
CA LYS A 239 -9.94 -21.87 -2.76
C LYS A 239 -10.60 -21.68 -1.40
N GLU A 240 -9.83 -21.38 -0.34
CA GLU A 240 -10.38 -21.07 0.99
C GLU A 240 -11.17 -19.77 1.02
N ILE A 241 -10.82 -18.81 0.16
CA ILE A 241 -11.51 -17.50 0.08
C ILE A 241 -12.80 -17.60 -0.78
N ILE A 242 -12.90 -18.55 -1.74
CA ILE A 242 -14.05 -18.75 -2.62
C ILE A 242 -15.16 -19.53 -1.92
#